data_3bad4f55107b12e362808f5a2bf5f7c4
#
_entry.id   3bad4f55107b12e362808f5a2bf5f7c4
#
_cell.length_a   1.000
_cell.length_b   1.000
_cell.length_c   1.000
_cell.angle_alpha   90.00
_cell.angle_beta   90.00
_cell.angle_gamma   90.00
#
_symmetry.space_group_name_H-M   'P 1'
#
loop_
_entity.id
_entity.type
_entity.pdbx_description
1 polymer ?
#
loop_
_entity_poly.entity_id
_entity_poly.type
_entity_poly.pdbx_seq_one_letter_code
_entity_poly.pdbx_strand_id
1 'polypeptide(L)'
;HVIQKDEWTSPIFLSGYQSTGSIRGSILQLVCLIIDVLIYIPYVRLFEEHSDMQMKKQVEMLVKELQSEEDMNKITSLTGRDDILGGVARRMAYDLKTAIEKKELFLVFQPQVNCNEKCIGAEALIRWVHPIVGFVYPPLIICLAKEMDMLSELEKYLFDAASNAISDTDKRTV
;
A
#
# COMPACT_ATOMS: atom_id res chain seq x y z
N HIS A 1 6.38 5.95 26.89
CA HIS A 1 7.28 4.79 27.04
C HIS A 1 7.85 4.52 25.65
N VAL A 2 9.10 4.95 25.48
CA VAL A 2 9.89 4.65 24.28
C VAL A 2 10.29 3.19 24.38
N ILE A 3 9.76 2.34 23.52
CA ILE A 3 10.26 0.96 23.37
C ILE A 3 11.58 1.07 22.62
N GLN A 4 12.64 0.81 23.35
CA GLN A 4 14.01 0.81 22.87
C GLN A 4 14.17 -0.33 21.86
N LYS A 5 14.63 0.01 20.66
CA LYS A 5 14.69 -0.83 19.46
C LYS A 5 15.87 -1.83 19.46
N ASP A 6 16.51 -2.06 20.58
CA ASP A 6 17.83 -2.69 20.65
C ASP A 6 17.85 -4.10 21.26
N GLU A 7 16.70 -4.77 21.45
CA GLU A 7 16.67 -6.09 22.12
C GLU A 7 16.44 -7.30 21.19
N TRP A 8 16.50 -7.14 19.88
CA TRP A 8 16.34 -8.28 18.94
C TRP A 8 17.65 -8.85 18.38
N THR A 9 18.78 -8.36 18.80
CA THR A 9 20.03 -9.09 18.64
C THR A 9 20.20 -10.01 19.86
N SER A 10 19.46 -11.09 19.89
CA SER A 10 19.60 -12.06 20.98
C SER A 10 21.00 -12.71 20.92
N PRO A 11 21.82 -12.49 21.95
CA PRO A 11 23.18 -13.03 22.00
C PRO A 11 23.22 -14.50 22.40
N ILE A 12 22.13 -15.24 22.22
CA ILE A 12 22.03 -16.62 22.73
C ILE A 12 22.97 -17.57 21.95
N PHE A 13 23.37 -17.21 20.73
CA PHE A 13 24.31 -18.03 19.95
C PHE A 13 25.76 -17.57 20.01
N LEU A 14 26.07 -16.38 20.50
CA LEU A 14 27.43 -15.84 20.51
C LEU A 14 28.18 -15.99 21.83
N SER A 15 27.50 -16.27 22.95
CA SER A 15 28.13 -16.32 24.28
C SER A 15 28.83 -17.65 24.60
N GLY A 16 28.72 -18.67 23.77
CA GLY A 16 29.31 -19.99 24.02
C GLY A 16 30.60 -20.31 23.22
N TYR A 17 30.98 -19.43 22.30
CA TYR A 17 32.13 -19.68 21.44
C TYR A 17 33.36 -18.90 21.93
N GLN A 18 34.04 -19.41 22.95
CA GLN A 18 35.43 -19.05 23.17
C GLN A 18 36.23 -19.46 21.92
N SER A 19 36.87 -18.48 21.30
CA SER A 19 37.69 -18.65 20.09
C SER A 19 38.84 -19.61 20.36
N THR A 20 38.63 -20.89 20.10
CA THR A 20 39.74 -21.76 19.79
C THR A 20 40.12 -21.42 18.37
N GLY A 21 41.29 -20.80 18.17
CA GLY A 21 41.83 -20.36 16.88
C GLY A 21 42.19 -21.51 15.93
N SER A 22 41.30 -22.50 15.83
CA SER A 22 41.43 -23.64 14.93
C SER A 22 40.65 -23.35 13.65
N ILE A 23 41.27 -23.53 12.53
CA ILE A 23 40.67 -23.49 11.18
C ILE A 23 39.34 -24.26 11.13
N ARG A 24 39.22 -25.36 11.89
CA ARG A 24 37.97 -26.16 12.00
C ARG A 24 36.82 -25.38 12.64
N GLY A 25 37.09 -24.54 13.64
CA GLY A 25 36.08 -23.69 14.27
C GLY A 25 35.55 -22.61 13.33
N SER A 26 36.46 -22.02 12.55
CA SER A 26 36.06 -20.99 11.56
C SER A 26 35.24 -21.58 10.41
N ILE A 27 35.57 -22.80 9.95
CA ILE A 27 34.78 -23.49 8.93
C ILE A 27 33.38 -23.84 9.45
N LEU A 28 33.28 -24.37 10.66
CA LEU A 28 31.99 -24.69 11.25
C LEU A 28 31.10 -23.45 11.42
N GLN A 29 31.67 -22.34 11.85
CA GLN A 29 30.97 -21.07 12.00
C GLN A 29 30.47 -20.55 10.64
N LEU A 30 31.28 -20.68 9.57
CA LEU A 30 30.89 -20.31 8.22
C LEU A 30 29.77 -21.19 7.68
N VAL A 31 29.80 -22.49 7.96
CA VAL A 31 28.74 -23.44 7.60
C VAL A 31 27.44 -23.10 8.32
N CYS A 32 27.49 -22.79 9.62
CA CYS A 32 26.30 -22.36 10.38
C CYS A 32 25.68 -21.07 9.77
N LEU A 33 26.50 -20.06 9.47
CA LEU A 33 26.02 -18.83 8.83
C LEU A 33 25.37 -19.09 7.46
N ILE A 34 25.93 -19.99 6.66
CA ILE A 34 25.34 -20.38 5.37
C ILE A 34 23.99 -21.06 5.58
N ILE A 35 23.90 -21.97 6.55
CA ILE A 35 22.65 -22.64 6.87
C ILE A 35 21.59 -21.64 7.37
N ASP A 36 21.95 -20.70 8.25
CA ASP A 36 21.06 -19.67 8.73
C ASP A 36 20.51 -18.81 7.59
N VAL A 37 21.39 -18.38 6.67
CA VAL A 37 20.98 -17.62 5.47
C VAL A 37 20.07 -18.45 4.58
N LEU A 38 20.38 -19.74 4.33
CA LEU A 38 19.60 -20.62 3.47
C LEU A 38 18.21 -20.95 4.05
N ILE A 39 18.06 -20.94 5.37
CA ILE A 39 16.79 -21.19 6.04
C ILE A 39 16.03 -19.87 6.23
N TYR A 40 16.71 -18.80 6.67
CA TYR A 40 16.09 -17.52 7.03
C TYR A 40 15.49 -16.81 5.83
N ILE A 41 16.21 -16.76 4.69
CA ILE A 41 15.71 -16.04 3.51
C ILE A 41 14.41 -16.65 2.95
N PRO A 42 14.30 -17.99 2.73
CA PRO A 42 13.03 -18.58 2.31
C PRO A 42 11.92 -18.41 3.34
N TYR A 43 12.24 -18.52 4.63
CA TYR A 43 11.25 -18.35 5.70
C TYR A 43 10.66 -16.93 5.70
N VAL A 44 11.51 -15.89 5.61
CA VAL A 44 11.05 -14.50 5.57
C VAL A 44 10.19 -14.25 4.32
N ARG A 45 10.61 -14.74 3.16
CA ARG A 45 9.82 -14.62 1.92
C ARG A 45 8.44 -15.27 2.03
N LEU A 46 8.38 -16.51 2.55
CA LEU A 46 7.10 -17.19 2.76
C LEU A 46 6.20 -16.45 3.74
N PHE A 47 6.78 -15.84 4.77
CA PHE A 47 6.04 -15.04 5.73
C PHE A 47 5.50 -13.75 5.10
N GLU A 48 6.31 -13.05 4.32
CA GLU A 48 5.91 -11.85 3.57
C GLU A 48 4.78 -12.18 2.58
N GLU A 49 4.95 -13.21 1.73
CA GLU A 49 3.93 -13.64 0.77
C GLU A 49 2.60 -14.00 1.46
N HIS A 50 2.66 -14.67 2.63
CA HIS A 50 1.47 -14.99 3.40
C HIS A 50 0.80 -13.74 3.95
N SER A 51 1.57 -12.80 4.50
CA SER A 51 1.09 -11.52 5.01
C SER A 51 0.42 -10.68 3.92
N ASP A 52 1.04 -10.59 2.75
CA ASP A 52 0.53 -9.84 1.60
C ASP A 52 -0.79 -10.46 1.07
N MET A 53 -0.85 -11.78 1.02
CA MET A 53 -2.08 -12.48 0.63
C MET A 53 -3.22 -12.22 1.62
N GLN A 54 -2.93 -12.20 2.92
CA GLN A 54 -3.91 -11.87 3.95
C GLN A 54 -4.43 -10.43 3.80
N MET A 55 -3.53 -9.46 3.63
CA MET A 55 -3.89 -8.06 3.43
C MET A 55 -4.79 -7.90 2.19
N LYS A 56 -4.43 -8.53 1.08
CA LYS A 56 -5.22 -8.49 -0.15
C LYS A 56 -6.64 -9.00 0.06
N LYS A 57 -6.81 -10.16 0.70
CA LYS A 57 -8.13 -10.72 1.02
C LYS A 57 -8.96 -9.80 1.91
N GLN A 58 -8.32 -9.17 2.90
CA GLN A 58 -9.00 -8.27 3.83
C GLN A 58 -9.45 -6.97 3.14
N VAL A 59 -8.63 -6.42 2.22
CA VAL A 59 -9.05 -5.28 1.39
C VAL A 59 -10.19 -5.66 0.44
N GLU A 60 -10.19 -6.85 -0.15
CA GLU A 60 -11.31 -7.34 -0.95
C GLU A 60 -12.61 -7.44 -0.12
N MET A 61 -12.52 -7.81 1.15
CA MET A 61 -13.67 -7.82 2.07
C MET A 61 -14.18 -6.41 2.36
N LEU A 62 -13.29 -5.43 2.62
CA LEU A 62 -13.65 -4.03 2.77
C LEU A 62 -14.37 -3.49 1.52
N VAL A 63 -13.85 -3.79 0.33
CA VAL A 63 -14.46 -3.36 -0.94
C VAL A 63 -15.85 -3.97 -1.12
N LYS A 64 -16.04 -5.24 -0.80
CA LYS A 64 -17.36 -5.90 -0.86
C LYS A 64 -18.35 -5.24 0.11
N GLU A 65 -17.92 -4.91 1.30
CA GLU A 65 -18.76 -4.20 2.28
C GLU A 65 -19.18 -2.83 1.74
N LEU A 66 -18.23 -2.04 1.19
CA LEU A 66 -18.52 -0.76 0.54
C LEU A 66 -19.48 -0.88 -0.64
N GLN A 67 -19.38 -1.95 -1.43
CA GLN A 67 -20.28 -2.18 -2.57
C GLN A 67 -21.68 -2.64 -2.17
N SER A 68 -21.84 -3.25 -0.99
CA SER A 68 -23.12 -3.70 -0.47
C SER A 68 -23.97 -2.57 0.14
N GLU A 69 -23.34 -1.45 0.50
CA GLU A 69 -24.02 -0.29 1.05
C GLU A 69 -24.49 0.64 -0.08
N GLU A 70 -25.80 0.81 -0.22
CA GLU A 70 -26.41 1.72 -1.22
C GLU A 70 -26.12 3.19 -0.92
N ASP A 71 -25.79 3.54 0.32
CA ASP A 71 -25.56 4.89 0.78
C ASP A 71 -24.21 5.01 1.50
N MET A 72 -23.23 5.55 0.81
CA MET A 72 -21.87 5.77 1.35
C MET A 72 -21.86 6.61 2.64
N ASN A 73 -22.92 7.39 2.91
CA ASN A 73 -23.02 8.17 4.14
C ASN A 73 -23.42 7.34 5.37
N LYS A 74 -23.91 6.13 5.18
CA LYS A 74 -24.26 5.20 6.26
C LYS A 74 -23.10 4.32 6.70
N ILE A 75 -22.01 4.34 5.95
CA ILE A 75 -20.83 3.57 6.31
C ILE A 75 -20.26 4.12 7.62
N THR A 76 -20.34 3.31 8.65
CA THR A 76 -19.64 3.54 9.91
C THR A 76 -18.14 3.66 9.62
N SER A 77 -17.42 4.56 10.30
CA SER A 77 -15.99 4.77 10.09
C SER A 77 -15.24 3.45 9.92
N LEU A 78 -14.57 3.28 8.77
CA LEU A 78 -13.77 2.10 8.47
C LEU A 78 -12.54 2.04 9.37
N THR A 79 -11.89 3.18 9.59
CA THR A 79 -10.65 3.29 10.38
C THR A 79 -10.92 3.24 11.88
N GLY A 80 -12.12 3.61 12.31
CA GLY A 80 -12.56 3.60 13.71
C GLY A 80 -12.97 2.22 14.25
N ARG A 81 -12.98 1.18 13.42
CA ARG A 81 -13.35 -0.19 13.83
C ARG A 81 -12.25 -0.85 14.65
N ASP A 82 -12.65 -1.63 15.65
CA ASP A 82 -11.73 -2.40 16.52
C ASP A 82 -11.48 -3.83 16.03
N ASP A 83 -11.95 -4.15 14.80
CA ASP A 83 -11.75 -5.46 14.18
C ASP A 83 -10.54 -5.48 13.21
N ILE A 84 -10.32 -6.64 12.60
CA ILE A 84 -9.23 -6.86 11.63
C ILE A 84 -9.38 -5.91 10.43
N LEU A 85 -10.61 -5.68 9.97
CA LEU A 85 -10.87 -4.79 8.82
C LEU A 85 -10.56 -3.34 9.15
N GLY A 86 -10.82 -2.89 10.39
CA GLY A 86 -10.39 -1.58 10.87
C GLY A 86 -8.87 -1.42 10.89
N GLY A 87 -8.14 -2.49 11.28
CA GLY A 87 -6.69 -2.52 11.20
C GLY A 87 -6.17 -2.34 9.77
N VAL A 88 -6.78 -3.04 8.81
CA VAL A 88 -6.44 -2.92 7.38
C VAL A 88 -6.83 -1.56 6.83
N ALA A 89 -7.99 -1.02 7.19
CA ALA A 89 -8.39 0.31 6.77
C ALA A 89 -7.41 1.40 7.23
N ARG A 90 -6.95 1.33 8.49
CA ARG A 90 -5.91 2.23 9.00
C ARG A 90 -4.59 2.11 8.24
N ARG A 91 -4.18 0.88 7.91
CA ARG A 91 -2.97 0.65 7.10
C ARG A 91 -3.12 1.24 5.71
N MET A 92 -4.22 0.97 5.02
CA MET A 92 -4.51 1.52 3.70
C MET A 92 -4.60 3.05 3.72
N ALA A 93 -5.15 3.65 4.78
CA ALA A 93 -5.20 5.10 4.95
C ALA A 93 -3.78 5.72 5.09
N TYR A 94 -2.89 5.08 5.84
CA TYR A 94 -1.49 5.49 5.95
C TYR A 94 -0.76 5.36 4.61
N ASP A 95 -0.95 4.25 3.91
CA ASP A 95 -0.33 4.01 2.61
C ASP A 95 -0.88 5.00 1.56
N LEU A 96 -2.18 5.38 1.62
CA LEU A 96 -2.78 6.42 0.78
C LEU A 96 -2.11 7.79 1.01
N LYS A 97 -1.90 8.18 2.26
CA LYS A 97 -1.19 9.42 2.58
C LYS A 97 0.18 9.46 1.92
N THR A 98 0.93 8.36 2.07
CA THR A 98 2.26 8.21 1.46
C THR A 98 2.19 8.28 -0.07
N ALA A 99 1.17 7.67 -0.68
CA ALA A 99 0.97 7.66 -2.12
C ALA A 99 0.63 9.06 -2.67
N ILE A 100 -0.13 9.88 -1.93
CA ILE A 100 -0.38 11.29 -2.29
C ILE A 100 0.93 12.08 -2.25
N GLU A 101 1.71 11.98 -1.17
CA GLU A 101 2.99 12.66 -1.02
C GLU A 101 4.00 12.29 -2.11
N LYS A 102 4.04 11.01 -2.50
CA LYS A 102 4.95 10.47 -3.54
C LYS A 102 4.40 10.60 -4.96
N LYS A 103 3.19 11.11 -5.15
CA LYS A 103 2.51 11.24 -6.45
C LYS A 103 2.33 9.90 -7.17
N GLU A 104 1.96 8.86 -6.43
CA GLU A 104 1.73 7.51 -6.95
C GLU A 104 0.31 7.29 -7.49
N LEU A 105 -0.62 8.24 -7.23
CA LEU A 105 -1.95 8.23 -7.81
C LEU A 105 -1.90 8.80 -9.24
N PHE A 106 -2.77 8.31 -10.11
CA PHE A 106 -2.87 8.82 -11.48
C PHE A 106 -4.32 8.90 -11.95
N LEU A 107 -4.53 9.63 -13.04
CA LEU A 107 -5.83 9.79 -13.67
C LEU A 107 -5.91 8.96 -14.93
N VAL A 108 -7.07 8.33 -15.13
CA VAL A 108 -7.49 7.75 -16.40
C VAL A 108 -8.63 8.59 -16.93
N PHE A 109 -8.56 8.98 -18.20
CA PHE A 109 -9.57 9.81 -18.83
C PHE A 109 -10.52 8.94 -19.66
N GLN A 110 -11.81 8.97 -19.33
CA GLN A 110 -12.85 8.29 -20.06
C GLN A 110 -13.52 9.30 -21.01
N PRO A 111 -13.41 9.15 -22.33
CA PRO A 111 -13.99 10.11 -23.27
C PRO A 111 -15.52 10.07 -23.22
N GLN A 112 -16.11 11.25 -23.25
CA GLN A 112 -17.55 11.45 -23.38
C GLN A 112 -17.86 11.86 -24.82
N VAL A 113 -18.74 11.10 -25.47
CA VAL A 113 -19.15 11.35 -26.86
C VAL A 113 -20.62 11.74 -26.93
N ASN A 114 -20.97 12.63 -27.85
CA ASN A 114 -22.36 12.97 -28.15
C ASN A 114 -23.01 11.95 -29.09
N CYS A 115 -24.30 12.14 -29.39
CA CYS A 115 -25.06 11.28 -30.32
C CYS A 115 -24.50 11.23 -31.75
N ASN A 116 -23.58 12.13 -32.12
CA ASN A 116 -22.89 12.16 -33.42
C ASN A 116 -21.47 11.59 -33.33
N GLU A 117 -21.18 10.81 -32.30
CA GLU A 117 -19.88 10.18 -32.00
C GLU A 117 -18.71 11.19 -31.85
N LYS A 118 -19.02 12.47 -31.65
CA LYS A 118 -18.01 13.50 -31.40
C LYS A 118 -17.64 13.52 -29.93
N CYS A 119 -16.36 13.46 -29.62
CA CYS A 119 -15.85 13.66 -28.26
C CYS A 119 -16.14 15.10 -27.82
N ILE A 120 -16.88 15.25 -26.71
CA ILE A 120 -17.29 16.54 -26.15
C ILE A 120 -16.62 16.81 -24.78
N GLY A 121 -15.94 15.83 -24.22
CA GLY A 121 -15.27 15.93 -22.94
C GLY A 121 -14.65 14.62 -22.53
N ALA A 122 -14.08 14.61 -21.36
CA ALA A 122 -13.59 13.39 -20.71
C ALA A 122 -13.83 13.46 -19.21
N GLU A 123 -14.15 12.33 -18.60
CA GLU A 123 -14.22 12.17 -17.17
C GLU A 123 -12.84 11.75 -16.65
N ALA A 124 -12.33 12.47 -15.64
CA ALA A 124 -11.07 12.14 -14.98
C ALA A 124 -11.33 11.19 -13.80
N LEU A 125 -10.85 9.98 -13.90
CA LEU A 125 -11.08 8.92 -12.93
C LEU A 125 -9.79 8.60 -12.18
N ILE A 126 -9.80 8.78 -10.86
CA ILE A 126 -8.66 8.45 -9.99
C ILE A 126 -8.34 6.96 -10.05
N ARG A 127 -7.05 6.64 -10.07
CA ARG A 127 -6.51 5.28 -9.97
C ARG A 127 -5.33 5.26 -9.02
N TRP A 128 -5.26 4.19 -8.27
CA TRP A 128 -4.12 3.87 -7.40
C TRP A 128 -3.77 2.40 -7.54
N VAL A 129 -2.50 2.12 -7.79
CA VAL A 129 -1.95 0.76 -7.81
C VAL A 129 -1.08 0.60 -6.57
N HIS A 130 -1.66 -0.02 -5.56
CA HIS A 130 -0.95 -0.30 -4.32
C HIS A 130 0.01 -1.49 -4.51
N PRO A 131 1.25 -1.46 -3.99
CA PRO A 131 2.26 -2.50 -4.25
C PRO A 131 1.84 -3.91 -3.84
N ILE A 132 1.05 -4.05 -2.77
CA ILE A 132 0.57 -5.34 -2.28
C ILE A 132 -0.80 -5.69 -2.87
N VAL A 133 -1.75 -4.76 -2.78
CA VAL A 133 -3.16 -5.01 -3.11
C VAL A 133 -3.43 -4.98 -4.61
N GLY A 134 -2.61 -4.25 -5.37
CA GLY A 134 -2.86 -3.96 -6.78
C GLY A 134 -3.83 -2.79 -6.95
N PHE A 135 -4.74 -2.87 -7.91
CA PHE A 135 -5.73 -1.81 -8.14
C PHE A 135 -6.67 -1.62 -6.96
N VAL A 136 -6.66 -0.43 -6.39
CA VAL A 136 -7.54 -0.04 -5.29
C VAL A 136 -8.85 0.52 -5.85
N TYR A 137 -9.96 0.07 -5.30
CA TYR A 137 -11.30 0.52 -5.64
C TYR A 137 -11.47 2.02 -5.34
N PRO A 138 -11.81 2.88 -6.34
CA PRO A 138 -11.84 4.33 -6.16
C PRO A 138 -12.70 4.84 -4.99
N PRO A 139 -13.91 4.30 -4.75
CA PRO A 139 -14.70 4.68 -3.58
C PRO A 139 -13.99 4.43 -2.24
N LEU A 140 -13.17 3.38 -2.13
CA LEU A 140 -12.37 3.14 -0.94
C LEU A 140 -11.33 4.25 -0.74
N ILE A 141 -10.68 4.72 -1.82
CA ILE A 141 -9.72 5.84 -1.76
C ILE A 141 -10.40 7.09 -1.19
N ILE A 142 -11.58 7.42 -1.70
CA ILE A 142 -12.34 8.61 -1.28
C ILE A 142 -12.80 8.48 0.18
N CYS A 143 -13.29 7.30 0.59
CA CYS A 143 -13.72 7.03 1.94
C CYS A 143 -12.56 7.20 2.94
N LEU A 144 -11.41 6.60 2.66
CA LEU A 144 -10.22 6.72 3.50
C LEU A 144 -9.71 8.16 3.57
N ALA A 145 -9.67 8.89 2.44
CA ALA A 145 -9.26 10.29 2.41
C ALA A 145 -10.18 11.17 3.25
N LYS A 146 -11.50 10.91 3.20
CA LYS A 146 -12.51 11.62 4.01
C LYS A 146 -12.31 11.35 5.50
N GLU A 147 -12.12 10.10 5.92
CA GLU A 147 -11.92 9.74 7.33
C GLU A 147 -10.63 10.30 7.92
N MET A 148 -9.60 10.48 7.10
CA MET A 148 -8.30 11.02 7.50
C MET A 148 -8.17 12.54 7.32
N ASP A 149 -9.27 13.24 6.99
CA ASP A 149 -9.30 14.68 6.70
C ASP A 149 -8.32 15.12 5.59
N MET A 150 -8.05 14.22 4.64
CA MET A 150 -7.14 14.45 3.51
C MET A 150 -7.88 14.72 2.19
N LEU A 151 -9.21 14.86 2.23
CA LEU A 151 -10.00 14.99 1.01
C LEU A 151 -9.60 16.23 0.19
N SER A 152 -9.40 17.37 0.85
CA SER A 152 -9.01 18.62 0.19
C SER A 152 -7.61 18.52 -0.45
N GLU A 153 -6.69 17.79 0.17
CA GLU A 153 -5.35 17.55 -0.39
C GLU A 153 -5.44 16.64 -1.62
N LEU A 154 -6.24 15.59 -1.54
CA LEU A 154 -6.51 14.71 -2.66
C LEU A 154 -7.16 15.43 -3.82
N GLU A 155 -8.19 16.25 -3.58
CA GLU A 155 -8.87 17.06 -4.60
C GLU A 155 -7.91 18.01 -5.30
N LYS A 156 -7.06 18.71 -4.54
CA LYS A 156 -6.04 19.59 -5.11
C LYS A 156 -5.06 18.82 -5.99
N TYR A 157 -4.57 17.68 -5.49
CA TYR A 157 -3.68 16.82 -6.27
C TYR A 157 -4.30 16.40 -7.61
N LEU A 158 -5.57 15.95 -7.59
CA LEU A 158 -6.29 15.51 -8.78
C LEU A 158 -6.55 16.66 -9.75
N PHE A 159 -6.89 17.85 -9.24
CA PHE A 159 -7.10 19.04 -10.05
C PHE A 159 -5.81 19.46 -10.76
N ASP A 160 -4.70 19.50 -10.05
CA ASP A 160 -3.38 19.82 -10.62
C ASP A 160 -2.99 18.80 -11.70
N ALA A 161 -3.22 17.49 -11.45
CA ALA A 161 -2.92 16.43 -12.39
C ALA A 161 -3.79 16.53 -13.67
N ALA A 162 -5.09 16.83 -13.53
CA ALA A 162 -6.01 17.01 -14.65
C ALA A 162 -5.64 18.25 -15.47
N SER A 163 -5.33 19.36 -14.81
CA SER A 163 -4.93 20.62 -15.47
C SER A 163 -3.66 20.46 -16.29
N ASN A 164 -2.67 19.75 -15.76
CA ASN A 164 -1.43 19.44 -16.46
C ASN A 164 -1.66 18.56 -17.69
N ALA A 165 -2.54 17.55 -17.59
CA ALA A 165 -2.87 16.68 -18.72
C ALA A 165 -3.55 17.43 -19.87
N ILE A 166 -4.45 18.38 -19.56
CA ILE A 166 -5.10 19.24 -20.57
C ILE A 166 -4.06 20.14 -21.25
N SER A 167 -3.19 20.79 -20.48
CA SER A 167 -2.14 21.68 -21.02
C SER A 167 -1.16 20.95 -21.95
N ASP A 168 -0.86 19.68 -21.68
CA ASP A 168 0.01 18.88 -22.52
C ASP A 168 -0.69 18.41 -23.82
N THR A 169 -2.01 18.27 -23.79
CA THR A 169 -2.80 17.93 -24.98
C THR A 169 -2.85 19.09 -25.98
N ASP A 170 -3.04 20.32 -25.52
CA ASP A 170 -3.04 21.52 -26.34
C ASP A 170 -1.70 21.73 -27.07
N LYS A 171 -0.58 21.39 -26.46
CA LYS A 171 0.76 21.49 -27.05
C LYS A 171 1.01 20.50 -28.19
N ARG A 172 0.25 19.39 -28.26
CA ARG A 172 0.41 18.35 -29.29
C ARG A 172 -0.50 18.54 -30.50
N THR A 173 -1.38 19.52 -30.46
CA THR A 173 -2.39 19.78 -31.51
C THR A 173 -2.01 20.96 -32.44
N VAL A 174 -0.76 21.49 -32.30
CA VAL A 174 -0.21 22.57 -33.16
C VAL A 174 0.78 22.02 -34.18
#